data_2fad82aa2dd98004f6bb1d9550e9f095
#
_entry.id   2fad82aa2dd98004f6bb1d9550e9f095
#
_cell.length_a   1.000
_cell.length_b   1.000
_cell.length_c   1.000
_cell.angle_alpha   90.00
_cell.angle_beta   90.00
_cell.angle_gamma   90.00
#
_symmetry.space_group_name_H-M   'P 1'
#
loop_
_entity.id
_entity.type
_entity.pdbx_description
1 polymer ?
#
loop_
_entity_poly.entity_id
_entity_poly.type
_entity_poly.pdbx_seq_one_letter_code
_entity_poly.pdbx_strand_id
1 'polypeptide(L)' 'MRQYTQREFIKVVEREGFHYERQRGSHAIYYNDKGRHISIPNNLKCVIARRLIRENHLITEK' A
#
# COMPACT_ATOMS: atom_id res chain seq x y z
N MET A 1 10.67 -14.26 -3.61
CA MET A 1 9.54 -13.32 -3.55
C MET A 1 9.59 -12.55 -2.23
N ARG A 2 9.51 -11.26 -2.33
CA ARG A 2 9.63 -10.43 -1.13
C ARG A 2 8.31 -10.37 -0.37
N GLN A 3 8.41 -10.48 0.95
CA GLN A 3 7.27 -10.27 1.82
C GLN A 3 7.37 -8.89 2.45
N TYR A 4 6.23 -8.23 2.52
CA TYR A 4 6.15 -6.89 3.10
C TYR A 4 5.35 -6.95 4.39
N THR A 5 5.86 -6.29 5.43
CA THR A 5 5.00 -5.97 6.55
C THR A 5 4.14 -4.77 6.13
N GLN A 6 3.07 -4.53 6.89
CA GLN A 6 2.24 -3.37 6.60
C GLN A 6 3.08 -2.09 6.62
N ARG A 7 3.94 -1.98 7.63
CA ARG A 7 4.78 -0.79 7.78
C ARG A 7 5.68 -0.58 6.56
N GLU A 8 6.29 -1.66 6.10
CA GLU A 8 7.17 -1.55 4.93
C GLU A 8 6.41 -1.15 3.68
N PHE A 9 5.22 -1.71 3.52
CA PHE A 9 4.41 -1.40 2.36
C PHE A 9 3.90 0.04 2.39
N ILE A 10 3.61 0.53 3.59
CA ILE A 10 3.18 1.92 3.75
C ILE A 10 4.28 2.86 3.25
N LYS A 11 5.53 2.54 3.54
CA LYS A 11 6.64 3.37 3.05
C LYS A 11 6.70 3.37 1.53
N VAL A 12 6.38 2.24 0.92
CA VAL A 12 6.37 2.17 -0.53
C VAL A 12 5.31 3.10 -1.11
N VAL A 13 4.09 3.05 -0.58
CA VAL A 13 3.02 3.88 -1.13
C VAL A 13 3.26 5.36 -0.82
N GLU A 14 3.81 5.66 0.33
CA GLU A 14 4.12 7.06 0.66
C GLU A 14 5.16 7.63 -0.30
N ARG A 15 6.12 6.81 -0.67
CA ARG A 15 7.13 7.23 -1.64
C ARG A 15 6.52 7.52 -3.00
N GLU A 16 5.42 6.85 -3.30
CA GLU A 16 4.73 7.03 -4.57
C GLU A 16 3.68 8.15 -4.52
N GLY A 17 3.66 8.91 -3.44
CA GLY A 17 2.77 10.05 -3.37
C GLY A 17 1.44 9.80 -2.69
N PHE A 18 1.28 8.66 -2.05
CA PHE A 18 0.06 8.36 -1.30
C PHE A 18 0.17 8.90 0.12
N HIS A 19 -0.95 9.31 0.66
CA HIS A 19 -1.03 9.88 2.00
C HIS A 19 -2.08 9.15 2.81
N TYR A 20 -1.85 9.08 4.12
CA TYR A 20 -2.79 8.45 5.01
C TYR A 20 -4.10 9.22 5.04
N GLU A 21 -5.21 8.53 4.88
CA GLU A 21 -6.51 9.17 4.98
C GLU A 21 -7.21 8.80 6.27
N ARG A 22 -7.36 7.51 6.53
CA ARG A 22 -8.06 7.08 7.73
C ARG A 22 -7.84 5.59 7.93
N GLN A 23 -8.22 5.13 9.10
CA GLN A 23 -8.23 3.72 9.43
C GLN A 23 -9.66 3.22 9.32
N ARG A 24 -9.85 2.17 8.56
CA ARG A 24 -11.18 1.59 8.41
C ARG A 24 -11.10 0.13 8.83
N GLY A 25 -11.54 -0.16 10.06
CA GLY A 25 -11.41 -1.50 10.60
C GLY A 25 -9.95 -1.89 10.66
N SER A 26 -9.60 -3.00 10.05
CA SER A 26 -8.23 -3.47 10.04
C SER A 26 -7.45 -3.00 8.81
N HIS A 27 -7.99 -2.03 8.08
CA HIS A 27 -7.34 -1.54 6.87
C HIS A 27 -6.99 -0.07 7.00
N ALA A 28 -5.77 0.27 6.62
CA ALA A 28 -5.35 1.67 6.53
C ALA A 28 -5.64 2.15 5.12
N ILE A 29 -6.33 3.28 5.01
CA ILE A 29 -6.72 3.82 3.71
C ILE A 29 -5.77 4.94 3.35
N TYR A 30 -5.16 4.83 2.17
CA TYR A 30 -4.25 5.83 1.64
C TYR A 30 -4.78 6.36 0.32
N TYR A 31 -4.48 7.60 0.00
CA TYR A 31 -4.95 8.22 -1.23
C TYR A 31 -3.84 9.06 -1.86
N ASN A 32 -3.97 9.32 -3.16
CA ASN A 32 -3.01 10.20 -3.82
C ASN A 32 -3.74 11.37 -4.49
N ASP A 33 -2.97 12.28 -5.05
CA ASP A 33 -3.53 13.49 -5.64
C ASP A 33 -4.36 13.23 -6.88
N LYS A 34 -4.23 12.04 -7.43
CA LYS A 34 -4.99 11.67 -8.62
C LYS A 34 -6.31 11.01 -8.30
N GLY A 35 -6.66 10.98 -7.02
CA GLY A 35 -7.92 10.39 -6.61
C GLY A 35 -7.90 8.89 -6.44
N ARG A 36 -6.73 8.30 -6.44
CA ARG A 36 -6.62 6.85 -6.28
C ARG A 36 -6.52 6.49 -4.82
N HIS A 37 -7.20 5.41 -4.44
CA HIS A 37 -7.18 4.94 -3.05
C HIS A 37 -6.60 3.55 -2.98
N ILE A 38 -5.87 3.28 -1.90
CA ILE A 38 -5.33 1.96 -1.61
C ILE A 38 -5.74 1.59 -0.20
N SER A 39 -6.23 0.37 -0.03
CA SER A 39 -6.59 -0.17 1.27
C SER A 39 -5.54 -1.19 1.67
N ILE A 40 -4.82 -0.94 2.74
CA ILE A 40 -3.71 -1.78 3.19
C ILE A 40 -4.10 -2.51 4.46
N PRO A 41 -4.27 -3.83 4.42
CA PRO A 41 -4.69 -4.58 5.61
C PRO A 41 -3.57 -4.67 6.63
N ASN A 42 -3.96 -4.77 7.91
CA ASN A 42 -2.97 -4.97 8.97
C ASN A 42 -2.17 -6.24 8.78
N ASN A 43 -2.84 -7.27 8.31
CA ASN A 43 -2.20 -8.56 8.07
C ASN A 43 -1.89 -8.69 6.58
N LEU A 44 -0.96 -7.89 6.13
CA LEU A 44 -0.61 -7.85 4.71
C LEU A 44 0.15 -9.10 4.32
N LYS A 45 -0.36 -9.78 3.30
CA LYS A 45 0.29 -10.98 2.76
C LYS A 45 0.94 -10.64 1.43
N CYS A 46 1.97 -11.40 1.08
CA CYS A 46 2.72 -11.07 -0.13
C CYS A 46 1.85 -11.13 -1.38
N VAL A 47 0.85 -12.00 -1.40
CA VAL A 47 -0.06 -12.06 -2.53
C VAL A 47 -0.81 -10.74 -2.70
N ILE A 48 -1.29 -10.21 -1.58
CA ILE A 48 -2.02 -8.94 -1.61
C ILE A 48 -1.09 -7.79 -1.98
N ALA A 49 0.11 -7.79 -1.40
CA ALA A 49 1.08 -6.74 -1.70
C ALA A 49 1.42 -6.72 -3.18
N ARG A 50 1.65 -7.88 -3.76
CA ARG A 50 1.99 -7.96 -5.18
C ARG A 50 0.86 -7.45 -6.06
N ARG A 51 -0.37 -7.79 -5.68
CA ARG A 51 -1.53 -7.33 -6.44
C ARG A 51 -1.65 -5.81 -6.38
N LEU A 52 -1.47 -5.23 -5.19
CA LEU A 52 -1.55 -3.79 -5.05
C LEU A 52 -0.45 -3.09 -5.82
N ILE A 53 0.75 -3.65 -5.80
CA ILE A 53 1.87 -3.10 -6.55
C ILE A 53 1.53 -3.08 -8.04
N ARG A 54 1.01 -4.19 -8.55
CA ARG A 54 0.72 -4.29 -9.96
C ARG A 54 -0.44 -3.37 -10.37
N GLU A 55 -1.50 -3.34 -9.56
CA GLU A 55 -2.68 -2.57 -9.91
C GLU A 55 -2.41 -1.08 -9.87
N ASN A 56 -1.50 -0.65 -9.02
CA ASN A 56 -1.22 0.76 -8.83
C ASN A 56 0.13 1.18 -9.40
N HIS A 57 0.80 0.29 -10.09
CA HIS A 57 2.09 0.57 -10.74
C HIS A 57 3.11 1.13 -9.74
N LEU A 58 3.15 0.54 -8.55
CA LEU A 58 4.07 1.01 -7.53
C LEU A 58 5.49 0.57 -7.86
N ILE A 59 6.44 1.44 -7.60
CA ILE A 59 7.85 1.13 -7.82
C ILE A 59 8.41 0.66 -6.50
N THR A 60 8.92 -0.56 -6.49
CA THR A 60 9.48 -1.13 -5.27
C THR A 60 10.99 -1.20 -5.41
N GLU A 61 11.67 -0.82 -4.36
CA GLU A 61 13.10 -0.97 -4.29
C GLU A 61 13.46 -2.41 -4.16
N LYS A 62 14.56 -2.80 -4.73
CA LYS A 62 15.00 -4.13 -4.52
C LYS A 62 15.96 -4.25 -3.42
#